data_6a94bd7d5613be476612264a1e2871c4
#
_entry.id   6a94bd7d5613be476612264a1e2871c4
#
_cell.length_a   1.000
_cell.length_b   1.000
_cell.length_c   1.000
_cell.angle_alpha   90.00
_cell.angle_beta   90.00
_cell.angle_gamma   90.00
#
_symmetry.space_group_name_H-M   'P 1'
#
loop_
_entity.id
_entity.type
_entity.pdbx_description
1 polymer ?
#
loop_
_entity_poly.entity_id
_entity_poly.type
_entity_poly.pdbx_seq_one_letter_code
_entity_poly.pdbx_strand_id
1 'polypeptide(L)'
;MKVTKPARSWLIDFSILALIWGASFLFIAVAGKTLPPIGVTFFRMAFGALALFVLIKLAKQRIPLTAKALAHTFVAGLVMSAIPFTLFAYAELHVSSGLAGMVNAATPVMTVLAIMIAFRDQKPTRVQILGLSVGILGTLVLLGVWQGFGENDPLAIGALILATICYGFGGPYIRKFVSPLGLPNQVAVFLQLITATIVTLPIYLFTGPLLTGTPDWASISSMVILGVFGTGIAYVIYYRIIDAAGSTIASSVTIVQPVVAVVLGMLLLQETLNWFEVVGGLVIILGAMIAQGRVRFIR
;
A
#
# COMPACT_ATOMS: atom_id res chain seq x y z
N MET A 1 28.37 -3.03 -18.29
CA MET A 1 27.68 -4.31 -18.53
C MET A 1 26.35 -4.28 -17.79
N LYS A 2 25.20 -4.16 -18.52
CA LYS A 2 23.88 -4.32 -17.92
C LYS A 2 23.67 -5.83 -17.69
N VAL A 3 23.77 -6.27 -16.46
CA VAL A 3 23.36 -7.64 -16.09
C VAL A 3 21.84 -7.68 -16.21
N THR A 4 21.35 -8.22 -17.32
CA THR A 4 19.93 -8.55 -17.50
C THR A 4 19.57 -9.63 -16.49
N LYS A 5 18.98 -9.26 -15.36
CA LYS A 5 18.40 -10.23 -14.43
C LYS A 5 17.32 -11.03 -15.18
N PRO A 6 17.24 -12.36 -14.97
CA PRO A 6 16.28 -13.20 -15.66
C PRO A 6 14.85 -12.69 -15.38
N ALA A 7 14.03 -12.65 -16.43
CA ALA A 7 12.65 -12.13 -16.42
C ALA A 7 11.70 -12.79 -15.38
N ARG A 8 12.14 -13.82 -14.68
CA ARG A 8 11.37 -14.57 -13.66
C ARG A 8 11.58 -14.09 -12.22
N SER A 9 12.61 -13.29 -11.91
CA SER A 9 12.91 -12.94 -10.51
C SER A 9 11.85 -12.01 -9.87
N TRP A 10 11.25 -11.11 -10.63
CA TRP A 10 10.22 -10.19 -10.09
C TRP A 10 8.88 -10.90 -9.76
N LEU A 11 8.58 -12.04 -10.38
CA LEU A 11 7.35 -12.81 -10.08
C LEU A 11 7.39 -13.40 -8.67
N ILE A 12 8.55 -13.86 -8.22
CA ILE A 12 8.73 -14.37 -6.85
C ILE A 12 8.54 -13.21 -5.87
N ASP A 13 9.22 -12.09 -6.12
CA ASP A 13 9.07 -10.87 -5.32
C ASP A 13 7.60 -10.41 -5.26
N PHE A 14 6.90 -10.44 -6.39
CA PHE A 14 5.49 -10.10 -6.50
C PHE A 14 4.60 -11.00 -5.65
N SER A 15 4.81 -12.32 -5.71
CA SER A 15 4.01 -13.30 -4.96
C SER A 15 4.25 -13.16 -3.45
N ILE A 16 5.52 -13.02 -3.04
CA ILE A 16 5.87 -12.79 -1.63
C ILE A 16 5.24 -11.49 -1.12
N LEU A 17 5.34 -10.42 -1.89
CA LEU A 17 4.79 -9.12 -1.52
C LEU A 17 3.26 -9.15 -1.42
N ALA A 18 2.58 -9.85 -2.33
CA ALA A 18 1.13 -10.02 -2.30
C ALA A 18 0.65 -10.70 -1.01
N LEU A 19 1.36 -11.76 -0.58
CA LEU A 19 1.07 -12.45 0.68
C LEU A 19 1.33 -11.57 1.89
N ILE A 20 2.49 -10.91 1.95
CA ILE A 20 2.87 -10.03 3.07
C ILE A 20 1.86 -8.88 3.21
N TRP A 21 1.55 -8.20 2.13
CA TRP A 21 0.64 -7.06 2.19
C TRP A 21 -0.83 -7.45 2.36
N GLY A 22 -1.24 -8.59 1.80
CA GLY A 22 -2.58 -9.12 2.05
C GLY A 22 -2.80 -9.48 3.52
N ALA A 23 -1.80 -10.08 4.17
CA ALA A 23 -1.83 -10.34 5.60
C ALA A 23 -1.72 -9.07 6.47
N SER A 24 -1.22 -7.95 5.93
CA SER A 24 -1.04 -6.71 6.69
C SER A 24 -2.36 -6.14 7.23
N PHE A 25 -3.48 -6.32 6.53
CA PHE A 25 -4.80 -5.87 6.98
C PHE A 25 -5.19 -6.55 8.31
N LEU A 26 -4.97 -7.87 8.43
CA LEU A 26 -5.17 -8.57 9.69
C LEU A 26 -4.35 -7.96 10.84
N PHE A 27 -3.07 -7.68 10.61
CA PHE A 27 -2.20 -7.11 11.64
C PHE A 27 -2.56 -5.66 11.99
N ILE A 28 -3.08 -4.86 11.03
CA ILE A 28 -3.61 -3.52 11.29
C ILE A 28 -4.82 -3.62 12.21
N ALA A 29 -5.80 -4.49 11.90
CA ALA A 29 -7.00 -4.69 12.70
C ALA A 29 -6.66 -5.13 14.14
N VAL A 30 -5.70 -6.05 14.31
CA VAL A 30 -5.27 -6.50 15.65
C VAL A 30 -4.55 -5.38 16.42
N ALA A 31 -3.64 -4.65 15.78
CA ALA A 31 -2.91 -3.56 16.40
C ALA A 31 -3.83 -2.37 16.77
N GLY A 32 -4.85 -2.10 15.95
CA GLY A 32 -5.84 -1.04 16.16
C GLY A 32 -6.69 -1.21 17.42
N LYS A 33 -6.73 -2.42 18.02
CA LYS A 33 -7.40 -2.65 19.30
C LYS A 33 -6.73 -1.94 20.47
N THR A 34 -5.44 -1.64 20.38
CA THR A 34 -4.65 -1.07 21.48
C THR A 34 -3.93 0.22 21.14
N LEU A 35 -3.85 0.57 19.86
CA LEU A 35 -3.19 1.78 19.36
C LEU A 35 -4.15 2.63 18.54
N PRO A 36 -4.09 3.98 18.69
CA PRO A 36 -4.81 4.86 17.75
C PRO A 36 -4.21 4.75 16.34
N PRO A 37 -4.95 5.12 15.27
CA PRO A 37 -4.49 5.01 13.89
C PRO A 37 -3.10 5.60 13.62
N ILE A 38 -2.83 6.79 14.18
CA ILE A 38 -1.53 7.45 14.06
C ILE A 38 -0.42 6.68 14.81
N GLY A 39 -0.75 6.01 15.92
CA GLY A 39 0.15 5.13 16.68
C GLY A 39 0.53 3.89 15.87
N VAL A 40 -0.46 3.22 15.24
CA VAL A 40 -0.22 2.10 14.33
C VAL A 40 0.73 2.54 13.20
N THR A 41 0.48 3.70 12.60
CA THR A 41 1.32 4.27 11.54
C THR A 41 2.74 4.55 12.01
N PHE A 42 2.88 5.22 13.15
CA PHE A 42 4.18 5.56 13.72
C PHE A 42 5.03 4.31 14.00
N PHE A 43 4.50 3.36 14.77
CA PHE A 43 5.26 2.14 15.11
C PHE A 43 5.55 1.28 13.89
N ARG A 44 4.62 1.19 12.95
CA ARG A 44 4.82 0.48 11.68
C ARG A 44 6.03 1.03 10.92
N MET A 45 6.15 2.35 10.79
CA MET A 45 7.28 2.98 10.12
C MET A 45 8.56 2.91 10.95
N ALA A 46 8.49 3.12 12.27
CA ALA A 46 9.63 3.07 13.15
C ALA A 46 10.30 1.69 13.17
N PHE A 47 9.53 0.61 13.33
CA PHE A 47 10.06 -0.76 13.27
C PHE A 47 10.60 -1.13 11.90
N GLY A 48 9.93 -0.67 10.81
CA GLY A 48 10.43 -0.84 9.44
C GLY A 48 11.76 -0.12 9.22
N ALA A 49 11.86 1.14 9.66
CA ALA A 49 13.09 1.93 9.58
C ALA A 49 14.23 1.29 10.42
N LEU A 50 13.92 0.84 11.64
CA LEU A 50 14.90 0.19 12.51
C LEU A 50 15.44 -1.10 11.88
N ALA A 51 14.57 -1.96 11.36
CA ALA A 51 14.97 -3.20 10.69
C ALA A 51 15.88 -2.91 9.48
N LEU A 52 15.52 -1.92 8.65
CA LEU A 52 16.34 -1.53 7.51
C LEU A 52 17.66 -0.89 7.92
N PHE A 53 17.68 -0.09 8.99
CA PHE A 53 18.92 0.46 9.54
C PHE A 53 19.92 -0.64 9.94
N VAL A 54 19.43 -1.67 10.63
CA VAL A 54 20.25 -2.84 11.00
C VAL A 54 20.79 -3.52 9.72
N LEU A 55 19.94 -3.80 8.73
CA LEU A 55 20.36 -4.42 7.47
C LEU A 55 21.39 -3.59 6.71
N ILE A 56 21.22 -2.25 6.64
CA ILE A 56 22.14 -1.32 6.00
C ILE A 56 23.51 -1.34 6.71
N LYS A 57 23.51 -1.36 8.07
CA LYS A 57 24.74 -1.43 8.85
C LYS A 57 25.47 -2.75 8.67
N LEU A 58 24.75 -3.88 8.71
CA LEU A 58 25.32 -5.20 8.45
C LEU A 58 25.90 -5.32 7.04
N ALA A 59 25.22 -4.74 6.04
CA ALA A 59 25.68 -4.69 4.65
C ALA A 59 26.77 -3.62 4.40
N LYS A 60 27.19 -2.87 5.44
CA LYS A 60 28.19 -1.77 5.36
C LYS A 60 27.88 -0.73 4.27
N GLN A 61 26.60 -0.48 4.01
CA GLN A 61 26.20 0.50 3.00
C GLN A 61 26.25 1.91 3.56
N ARG A 62 26.54 2.88 2.69
CA ARG A 62 26.51 4.30 3.02
C ARG A 62 25.09 4.85 2.87
N ILE A 63 24.69 5.72 3.80
CA ILE A 63 23.43 6.47 3.75
C ILE A 63 23.77 7.91 3.32
N PRO A 64 23.55 8.27 2.05
CA PRO A 64 23.82 9.62 1.60
C PRO A 64 22.70 10.56 2.05
N LEU A 65 23.03 11.50 2.92
CA LEU A 65 22.10 12.51 3.47
C LEU A 65 22.12 13.78 2.60
N THR A 66 21.92 13.64 1.29
CA THR A 66 21.81 14.81 0.41
C THR A 66 20.42 15.42 0.50
N ALA A 67 20.31 16.76 0.40
CA ALA A 67 19.02 17.44 0.44
C ALA A 67 18.03 16.88 -0.60
N LYS A 68 18.51 16.54 -1.80
CA LYS A 68 17.69 15.97 -2.86
C LYS A 68 17.17 14.58 -2.49
N ALA A 69 18.01 13.70 -1.91
CA ALA A 69 17.59 12.37 -1.47
C ALA A 69 16.56 12.47 -0.35
N LEU A 70 16.83 13.32 0.66
CA LEU A 70 15.91 13.55 1.77
C LEU A 70 14.56 14.11 1.30
N ALA A 71 14.54 15.12 0.43
CA ALA A 71 13.32 15.73 -0.08
C ALA A 71 12.45 14.72 -0.84
N HIS A 72 13.04 13.96 -1.78
CA HIS A 72 12.24 13.02 -2.57
C HIS A 72 11.81 11.79 -1.76
N THR A 73 12.65 11.28 -0.86
CA THR A 73 12.26 10.17 0.00
C THR A 73 11.24 10.60 1.07
N PHE A 74 11.29 11.86 1.54
CA PHE A 74 10.27 12.43 2.41
C PHE A 74 8.90 12.49 1.73
N VAL A 75 8.81 13.03 0.50
CA VAL A 75 7.54 13.03 -0.25
C VAL A 75 7.04 11.60 -0.48
N ALA A 76 7.93 10.67 -0.85
CA ALA A 76 7.56 9.25 -0.96
C ALA A 76 7.07 8.70 0.39
N GLY A 77 7.69 9.09 1.51
CA GLY A 77 7.28 8.73 2.87
C GLY A 77 5.88 9.21 3.23
N LEU A 78 5.53 10.43 2.84
CA LEU A 78 4.18 10.96 3.05
C LEU A 78 3.14 10.19 2.24
N VAL A 79 3.33 10.08 0.92
CA VAL A 79 2.30 9.54 0.01
C VAL A 79 2.24 8.01 -0.02
N MET A 80 3.31 7.32 0.35
CA MET A 80 3.35 5.86 0.37
C MET A 80 3.26 5.26 1.77
N SER A 81 3.44 6.06 2.82
CA SER A 81 3.50 5.54 4.19
C SER A 81 2.65 6.34 5.15
N ALA A 82 3.04 7.54 5.56
CA ALA A 82 2.41 8.28 6.65
C ALA A 82 0.91 8.50 6.42
N ILE A 83 0.52 9.08 5.29
CA ILE A 83 -0.88 9.38 4.98
C ILE A 83 -1.69 8.10 4.79
N PRO A 84 -1.34 7.20 3.84
CA PRO A 84 -2.19 6.04 3.60
C PRO A 84 -2.25 5.06 4.77
N PHE A 85 -1.16 4.86 5.52
CA PHE A 85 -1.20 3.98 6.68
C PHE A 85 -2.14 4.48 7.77
N THR A 86 -2.15 5.80 8.02
CA THR A 86 -3.07 6.40 8.99
C THR A 86 -4.53 6.27 8.52
N LEU A 87 -4.77 6.51 7.23
CA LEU A 87 -6.10 6.40 6.64
C LEU A 87 -6.63 4.96 6.67
N PHE A 88 -5.78 3.96 6.34
CA PHE A 88 -6.16 2.55 6.46
C PHE A 88 -6.41 2.14 7.91
N ALA A 89 -5.51 2.52 8.83
CA ALA A 89 -5.68 2.20 10.25
C ALA A 89 -6.94 2.86 10.85
N TYR A 90 -7.29 4.08 10.40
CA TYR A 90 -8.55 4.72 10.77
C TYR A 90 -9.75 3.97 10.20
N ALA A 91 -9.70 3.65 8.91
CA ALA A 91 -10.82 2.99 8.24
C ALA A 91 -11.12 1.61 8.83
N GLU A 92 -10.10 0.82 9.16
CA GLU A 92 -10.26 -0.51 9.74
C GLU A 92 -10.83 -0.52 11.18
N LEU A 93 -11.01 0.65 11.81
CA LEU A 93 -11.83 0.76 13.02
C LEU A 93 -13.34 0.75 12.72
N HIS A 94 -13.75 0.99 11.46
CA HIS A 94 -15.12 1.21 11.06
C HIS A 94 -15.59 0.28 9.93
N VAL A 95 -14.67 -0.40 9.27
CA VAL A 95 -14.96 -1.36 8.19
C VAL A 95 -14.11 -2.62 8.34
N SER A 96 -14.53 -3.72 7.70
CA SER A 96 -13.77 -4.98 7.74
C SER A 96 -12.43 -4.87 7.03
N SER A 97 -11.44 -5.67 7.47
CA SER A 97 -10.13 -5.78 6.82
C SER A 97 -10.25 -6.30 5.38
N GLY A 98 -11.25 -7.15 5.12
CA GLY A 98 -11.59 -7.62 3.77
C GLY A 98 -12.01 -6.47 2.86
N LEU A 99 -12.91 -5.59 3.31
CA LEU A 99 -13.35 -4.42 2.55
C LEU A 99 -12.19 -3.44 2.30
N ALA A 100 -11.38 -3.16 3.32
CA ALA A 100 -10.19 -2.31 3.17
C ALA A 100 -9.22 -2.86 2.09
N GLY A 101 -8.96 -4.17 2.11
CA GLY A 101 -8.18 -4.86 1.07
C GLY A 101 -8.79 -4.75 -0.32
N MET A 102 -10.12 -4.91 -0.44
CA MET A 102 -10.82 -4.81 -1.73
C MET A 102 -10.75 -3.38 -2.30
N VAL A 103 -10.96 -2.34 -1.49
CA VAL A 103 -10.80 -0.94 -1.94
C VAL A 103 -9.36 -0.67 -2.36
N ASN A 104 -8.37 -1.24 -1.66
CA ASN A 104 -6.97 -1.11 -2.04
C ASN A 104 -6.64 -1.72 -3.41
N ALA A 105 -7.41 -2.69 -3.89
CA ALA A 105 -7.27 -3.25 -5.24
C ALA A 105 -7.55 -2.22 -6.36
N ALA A 106 -8.17 -1.07 -6.05
CA ALA A 106 -8.33 0.04 -6.98
C ALA A 106 -7.02 0.82 -7.22
N THR A 107 -5.96 0.59 -6.45
CA THR A 107 -4.66 1.30 -6.59
C THR A 107 -4.10 1.34 -8.02
N PRO A 108 -4.11 0.27 -8.83
CA PRO A 108 -3.64 0.36 -10.22
C PRO A 108 -4.45 1.32 -11.10
N VAL A 109 -5.75 1.43 -10.83
CA VAL A 109 -6.63 2.40 -11.48
C VAL A 109 -6.19 3.82 -11.11
N MET A 110 -5.96 4.09 -9.83
CA MET A 110 -5.45 5.38 -9.35
C MET A 110 -4.03 5.67 -9.87
N THR A 111 -3.20 4.62 -10.07
CA THR A 111 -1.87 4.77 -10.70
C THR A 111 -1.99 5.27 -12.14
N VAL A 112 -2.91 4.71 -12.93
CA VAL A 112 -3.15 5.17 -14.31
C VAL A 112 -3.65 6.61 -14.32
N LEU A 113 -4.59 6.97 -13.43
CA LEU A 113 -5.07 8.34 -13.28
C LEU A 113 -3.95 9.32 -12.90
N ALA A 114 -3.10 8.95 -11.94
CA ALA A 114 -1.95 9.78 -11.54
C ALA A 114 -0.98 10.00 -12.71
N ILE A 115 -0.71 8.98 -13.51
CA ILE A 115 0.13 9.08 -14.72
C ILE A 115 -0.52 10.05 -15.72
N MET A 116 -1.83 9.97 -15.94
CA MET A 116 -2.54 10.85 -16.87
C MET A 116 -2.51 12.33 -16.45
N ILE A 117 -2.64 12.60 -15.16
CA ILE A 117 -2.79 13.95 -14.63
C ILE A 117 -1.41 14.59 -14.34
N ALA A 118 -0.55 13.90 -13.60
CA ALA A 118 0.69 14.45 -13.04
C ALA A 118 1.95 14.01 -13.78
N PHE A 119 1.92 12.88 -14.50
CA PHE A 119 3.07 12.29 -15.18
C PHE A 119 2.79 12.11 -16.66
N ARG A 120 2.39 13.20 -17.33
CA ARG A 120 1.85 13.25 -18.72
C ARG A 120 2.82 12.77 -19.81
N ASP A 121 3.98 12.27 -19.44
CA ASP A 121 4.98 11.72 -20.36
C ASP A 121 4.47 10.45 -21.09
N GLN A 122 3.40 9.83 -20.57
CA GLN A 122 2.77 8.65 -21.19
C GLN A 122 1.26 8.90 -21.39
N LYS A 123 0.85 8.97 -22.65
CA LYS A 123 -0.58 9.04 -22.98
C LYS A 123 -1.24 7.68 -22.65
N PRO A 124 -2.41 7.65 -21.98
CA PRO A 124 -3.11 6.42 -21.70
C PRO A 124 -3.57 5.76 -23.01
N THR A 125 -3.43 4.45 -23.06
CA THR A 125 -3.97 3.65 -24.16
C THR A 125 -5.48 3.49 -24.01
N ARG A 126 -6.20 3.16 -25.10
CA ARG A 126 -7.65 2.85 -25.05
C ARG A 126 -7.95 1.70 -24.05
N VAL A 127 -7.05 0.72 -23.97
CA VAL A 127 -7.15 -0.42 -23.05
C VAL A 127 -7.06 0.04 -21.59
N GLN A 128 -6.17 1.00 -21.29
CA GLN A 128 -6.07 1.58 -19.94
C GLN A 128 -7.34 2.36 -19.56
N ILE A 129 -7.91 3.14 -20.49
CA ILE A 129 -9.16 3.86 -20.25
C ILE A 129 -10.31 2.88 -20.00
N LEU A 130 -10.42 1.81 -20.80
CA LEU A 130 -11.44 0.77 -20.61
C LEU A 130 -11.29 0.10 -19.24
N GLY A 131 -10.07 -0.32 -18.88
CA GLY A 131 -9.81 -0.93 -17.59
C GLY A 131 -10.12 0.00 -16.41
N LEU A 132 -9.82 1.30 -16.56
CA LEU A 132 -10.18 2.34 -15.60
C LEU A 132 -11.69 2.43 -15.40
N SER A 133 -12.45 2.48 -16.49
CA SER A 133 -13.91 2.56 -16.45
C SER A 133 -14.52 1.32 -15.77
N VAL A 134 -14.03 0.12 -16.09
CA VAL A 134 -14.45 -1.13 -15.45
C VAL A 134 -14.10 -1.11 -13.95
N GLY A 135 -12.90 -0.63 -13.58
CA GLY A 135 -12.49 -0.52 -12.17
C GLY A 135 -13.37 0.45 -11.38
N ILE A 136 -13.73 1.60 -11.96
CA ILE A 136 -14.66 2.56 -11.34
C ILE A 136 -16.04 1.91 -11.12
N LEU A 137 -16.58 1.22 -12.12
CA LEU A 137 -17.85 0.50 -11.98
C LEU A 137 -17.77 -0.55 -10.87
N GLY A 138 -16.66 -1.30 -10.81
CA GLY A 138 -16.42 -2.25 -9.74
C GLY A 138 -16.39 -1.60 -8.35
N THR A 139 -15.79 -0.43 -8.22
CA THR A 139 -15.77 0.34 -6.96
C THR A 139 -17.19 0.78 -6.57
N LEU A 140 -18.02 1.24 -7.51
CA LEU A 140 -19.42 1.59 -7.24
C LEU A 140 -20.24 0.38 -6.78
N VAL A 141 -20.02 -0.79 -7.40
CA VAL A 141 -20.64 -2.05 -6.98
C VAL A 141 -20.19 -2.44 -5.58
N LEU A 142 -18.87 -2.43 -5.32
CA LEU A 142 -18.29 -2.77 -4.03
C LEU A 142 -18.83 -1.90 -2.90
N LEU A 143 -19.02 -0.61 -3.15
CA LEU A 143 -19.57 0.33 -2.18
C LEU A 143 -21.09 0.18 -1.99
N GLY A 144 -21.77 -0.66 -2.78
CA GLY A 144 -23.21 -0.84 -2.68
C GLY A 144 -23.98 0.47 -2.86
N VAL A 145 -23.56 1.35 -3.80
CA VAL A 145 -24.09 2.72 -3.94
C VAL A 145 -25.60 2.80 -4.09
N TRP A 146 -26.25 1.74 -4.56
CA TRP A 146 -27.71 1.64 -4.67
C TRP A 146 -28.43 1.45 -3.31
N GLN A 147 -27.67 1.06 -2.25
CA GLN A 147 -28.18 0.93 -0.87
C GLN A 147 -27.85 2.17 -0.02
N GLY A 148 -27.33 3.23 -0.64
CA GLY A 148 -26.62 4.29 0.06
C GLY A 148 -25.25 3.78 0.49
N PHE A 149 -24.69 4.33 1.57
CA PHE A 149 -23.41 3.82 2.10
C PHE A 149 -23.59 2.53 2.94
N GLY A 150 -24.81 1.99 3.00
CA GLY A 150 -25.15 0.85 3.83
C GLY A 150 -24.86 1.12 5.31
N GLU A 151 -24.33 0.11 6.00
CA GLU A 151 -23.84 0.25 7.37
C GLU A 151 -22.40 0.79 7.46
N ASN A 152 -21.72 0.98 6.31
CA ASN A 152 -20.35 1.44 6.28
C ASN A 152 -20.25 2.95 6.53
N ASP A 153 -19.31 3.36 7.38
CA ASP A 153 -19.04 4.76 7.63
C ASP A 153 -18.50 5.46 6.36
N PRO A 154 -19.20 6.51 5.85
CA PRO A 154 -18.75 7.25 4.67
C PRO A 154 -17.35 7.88 4.82
N LEU A 155 -16.96 8.28 6.03
CA LEU A 155 -15.64 8.83 6.30
C LEU A 155 -14.55 7.76 6.18
N ALA A 156 -14.83 6.52 6.65
CA ALA A 156 -13.93 5.40 6.50
C ALA A 156 -13.71 5.03 5.02
N ILE A 157 -14.80 4.98 4.25
CA ILE A 157 -14.70 4.77 2.79
C ILE A 157 -13.92 5.89 2.10
N GLY A 158 -14.19 7.15 2.44
CA GLY A 158 -13.43 8.31 1.94
C GLY A 158 -11.94 8.22 2.27
N ALA A 159 -11.61 7.77 3.48
CA ALA A 159 -10.23 7.54 3.91
C ALA A 159 -9.54 6.46 3.06
N LEU A 160 -10.20 5.32 2.80
CA LEU A 160 -9.65 4.26 1.93
C LEU A 160 -9.44 4.74 0.49
N ILE A 161 -10.38 5.49 -0.07
CA ILE A 161 -10.24 6.07 -1.42
C ILE A 161 -9.05 7.04 -1.46
N LEU A 162 -8.91 7.93 -0.49
CA LEU A 162 -7.80 8.87 -0.42
C LEU A 162 -6.46 8.13 -0.27
N ALA A 163 -6.41 7.08 0.53
CA ALA A 163 -5.23 6.23 0.68
C ALA A 163 -4.81 5.57 -0.64
N THR A 164 -5.77 5.02 -1.40
CA THR A 164 -5.50 4.43 -2.73
C THR A 164 -5.05 5.46 -3.76
N ILE A 165 -5.56 6.70 -3.70
CA ILE A 165 -5.06 7.82 -4.51
C ILE A 165 -3.60 8.12 -4.17
N CYS A 166 -3.24 8.18 -2.89
CA CYS A 166 -1.86 8.38 -2.46
C CYS A 166 -0.94 7.27 -2.99
N TYR A 167 -1.33 6.01 -2.87
CA TYR A 167 -0.56 4.88 -3.43
C TYR A 167 -0.45 4.95 -4.95
N GLY A 168 -1.54 5.32 -5.64
CA GLY A 168 -1.55 5.49 -7.09
C GLY A 168 -0.55 6.54 -7.57
N PHE A 169 -0.40 7.64 -6.83
CA PHE A 169 0.58 8.69 -7.11
C PHE A 169 1.99 8.27 -6.73
N GLY A 170 2.16 7.56 -5.62
CA GLY A 170 3.46 7.26 -5.01
C GLY A 170 4.37 6.39 -5.88
N GLY A 171 3.84 5.34 -6.54
CA GLY A 171 4.62 4.47 -7.42
C GLY A 171 5.26 5.21 -8.60
N PRO A 172 4.50 5.96 -9.41
CA PRO A 172 5.04 6.82 -10.47
C PRO A 172 6.02 7.89 -9.95
N TYR A 173 5.76 8.47 -8.77
CA TYR A 173 6.66 9.42 -8.12
C TYR A 173 8.01 8.79 -7.79
N ILE A 174 8.02 7.62 -7.16
CA ILE A 174 9.25 6.86 -6.85
C ILE A 174 10.03 6.60 -8.13
N ARG A 175 9.37 6.11 -9.16
CA ARG A 175 10.01 5.81 -10.45
C ARG A 175 10.65 7.04 -11.09
N LYS A 176 9.99 8.19 -11.01
CA LYS A 176 10.45 9.44 -11.66
C LYS A 176 11.52 10.18 -10.86
N PHE A 177 11.45 10.18 -9.53
CA PHE A 177 12.27 11.07 -8.70
C PHE A 177 13.18 10.34 -7.71
N VAL A 178 12.82 9.14 -7.24
CA VAL A 178 13.62 8.40 -6.26
C VAL A 178 14.55 7.40 -6.94
N SER A 179 14.04 6.56 -7.86
CA SER A 179 14.87 5.56 -8.57
C SER A 179 16.07 6.18 -9.29
N PRO A 180 15.98 7.39 -9.94
CA PRO A 180 17.14 8.00 -10.59
C PRO A 180 18.24 8.50 -9.64
N LEU A 181 17.99 8.52 -8.33
CA LEU A 181 19.02 8.87 -7.34
C LEU A 181 20.10 7.78 -7.23
N GLY A 182 19.86 6.57 -7.77
CA GLY A 182 20.82 5.47 -7.75
C GLY A 182 21.11 4.91 -6.36
N LEU A 183 20.21 5.16 -5.38
CA LEU A 183 20.34 4.62 -4.03
C LEU A 183 20.04 3.13 -4.02
N PRO A 184 20.74 2.31 -3.20
CA PRO A 184 20.29 0.97 -2.91
C PRO A 184 18.84 1.00 -2.36
N ASN A 185 17.98 0.06 -2.79
CA ASN A 185 16.55 0.11 -2.45
C ASN A 185 16.29 0.14 -0.94
N GLN A 186 17.06 -0.62 -0.14
CA GLN A 186 16.93 -0.58 1.31
C GLN A 186 17.30 0.79 1.91
N VAL A 187 18.24 1.51 1.30
CA VAL A 187 18.62 2.87 1.74
C VAL A 187 17.52 3.87 1.37
N ALA A 188 16.98 3.79 0.15
CA ALA A 188 15.88 4.65 -0.28
C ALA A 188 14.64 4.46 0.60
N VAL A 189 14.27 3.21 0.89
CA VAL A 189 13.13 2.88 1.78
C VAL A 189 13.42 3.28 3.23
N PHE A 190 14.64 3.08 3.73
CA PHE A 190 15.00 3.57 5.07
C PHE A 190 14.80 5.09 5.19
N LEU A 191 15.32 5.87 4.22
CA LEU A 191 15.13 7.32 4.22
C LEU A 191 13.66 7.72 4.11
N GLN A 192 12.86 7.00 3.29
CA GLN A 192 11.42 7.19 3.20
C GLN A 192 10.75 6.98 4.56
N LEU A 193 11.02 5.87 5.24
CA LEU A 193 10.37 5.53 6.50
C LEU A 193 10.85 6.41 7.65
N ILE A 194 12.14 6.68 7.77
CA ILE A 194 12.65 7.49 8.89
C ILE A 194 12.19 8.94 8.82
N THR A 195 12.15 9.54 7.62
CA THR A 195 11.66 10.91 7.44
C THR A 195 10.17 11.01 7.77
N ALA A 196 9.36 10.03 7.35
CA ALA A 196 7.95 9.96 7.69
C ALA A 196 7.72 9.70 9.20
N THR A 197 8.54 8.84 9.82
CA THR A 197 8.50 8.57 11.27
C THR A 197 8.77 9.82 12.09
N ILE A 198 9.78 10.63 11.71
CA ILE A 198 10.12 11.88 12.40
C ILE A 198 8.93 12.87 12.38
N VAL A 199 8.21 12.94 11.26
CA VAL A 199 7.05 13.84 11.14
C VAL A 199 5.82 13.31 11.87
N THR A 200 5.61 12.00 11.87
CA THR A 200 4.45 11.41 12.56
C THR A 200 4.64 11.32 14.08
N LEU A 201 5.88 11.35 14.59
CA LEU A 201 6.15 11.31 16.02
C LEU A 201 5.45 12.43 16.80
N PRO A 202 5.63 13.74 16.48
CA PRO A 202 4.91 14.81 17.20
C PRO A 202 3.41 14.69 17.04
N ILE A 203 2.91 14.29 15.88
CA ILE A 203 1.48 14.08 15.67
C ILE A 203 0.98 13.00 16.65
N TYR A 204 1.65 11.84 16.72
CA TYR A 204 1.30 10.76 17.63
C TYR A 204 1.33 11.20 19.10
N LEU A 205 2.34 11.98 19.50
CA LEU A 205 2.49 12.41 20.90
C LEU A 205 1.45 13.46 21.34
N PHE A 206 0.95 14.29 20.41
CA PHE A 206 0.16 15.47 20.78
C PHE A 206 -1.29 15.49 20.27
N THR A 207 -1.73 14.51 19.45
CA THR A 207 -3.08 14.55 18.83
C THR A 207 -4.10 13.62 19.49
N GLY A 208 -3.75 12.86 20.53
CA GLY A 208 -4.71 11.97 21.17
C GLY A 208 -4.08 11.04 22.23
N PRO A 209 -4.82 10.04 22.69
CA PRO A 209 -4.30 9.07 23.63
C PRO A 209 -3.17 8.25 22.96
N LEU A 210 -2.11 7.98 23.72
CA LEU A 210 -1.00 7.15 23.22
C LEU A 210 -1.43 5.68 23.06
N LEU A 211 -2.39 5.23 23.86
CA LEU A 211 -2.97 3.90 23.81
C LEU A 211 -4.50 4.02 23.87
N THR A 212 -5.19 3.17 23.11
CA THR A 212 -6.66 3.05 23.12
C THR A 212 -7.13 1.82 23.88
N GLY A 213 -6.21 0.92 24.26
CA GLY A 213 -6.46 -0.28 25.03
C GLY A 213 -5.20 -0.76 25.72
N THR A 214 -5.33 -1.81 26.55
CA THR A 214 -4.20 -2.44 27.20
C THR A 214 -3.42 -3.28 26.19
N PRO A 215 -2.12 -3.00 25.95
CA PRO A 215 -1.33 -3.77 25.00
C PRO A 215 -1.23 -5.23 25.46
N ASP A 216 -1.59 -6.13 24.58
CA ASP A 216 -1.42 -7.56 24.73
C ASP A 216 -0.32 -8.09 23.80
N TRP A 217 0.04 -9.34 23.98
CA TRP A 217 1.09 -9.97 23.18
C TRP A 217 0.72 -10.04 21.68
N ALA A 218 -0.57 -10.19 21.34
CA ALA A 218 -1.04 -10.23 19.98
C ALA A 218 -0.85 -8.88 19.27
N SER A 219 -1.21 -7.79 19.94
CA SER A 219 -1.05 -6.43 19.41
C SER A 219 0.42 -6.06 19.23
N ILE A 220 1.27 -6.38 20.22
CA ILE A 220 2.71 -6.08 20.16
C ILE A 220 3.38 -6.86 19.03
N SER A 221 3.14 -8.17 18.94
CA SER A 221 3.70 -9.00 17.87
C SER A 221 3.19 -8.58 16.48
N SER A 222 1.91 -8.23 16.38
CA SER A 222 1.33 -7.70 15.13
C SER A 222 2.03 -6.43 14.69
N MET A 223 2.33 -5.49 15.60
CA MET A 223 3.06 -4.28 15.27
C MET A 223 4.49 -4.54 14.80
N VAL A 224 5.21 -5.46 15.45
CA VAL A 224 6.58 -5.82 15.03
C VAL A 224 6.56 -6.48 13.64
N ILE A 225 5.67 -7.45 13.43
CA ILE A 225 5.53 -8.14 12.14
C ILE A 225 5.14 -7.14 11.04
N LEU A 226 4.15 -6.29 11.29
CA LEU A 226 3.68 -5.28 10.36
C LEU A 226 4.79 -4.27 10.01
N GLY A 227 5.57 -3.83 11.00
CA GLY A 227 6.66 -2.88 10.78
C GLY A 227 7.84 -3.52 10.03
N VAL A 228 8.35 -4.64 10.50
CA VAL A 228 9.55 -5.28 9.93
C VAL A 228 9.23 -5.88 8.56
N PHE A 229 8.27 -6.80 8.49
CA PHE A 229 7.95 -7.54 7.27
C PHE A 229 6.96 -6.80 6.39
N GLY A 230 5.84 -6.32 6.94
CA GLY A 230 4.77 -5.65 6.20
C GLY A 230 5.17 -4.26 5.68
N THR A 231 6.26 -3.68 6.19
CA THR A 231 6.70 -2.34 5.79
C THR A 231 8.16 -2.34 5.34
N GLY A 232 9.12 -2.58 6.22
CA GLY A 232 10.54 -2.49 5.87
C GLY A 232 10.92 -3.40 4.70
N ILE A 233 10.80 -4.70 4.88
CA ILE A 233 11.15 -5.71 3.86
C ILE A 233 10.21 -5.60 2.65
N ALA A 234 8.91 -5.44 2.89
CA ALA A 234 7.92 -5.34 1.81
C ALA A 234 8.21 -4.18 0.85
N TYR A 235 8.55 -2.99 1.35
CA TYR A 235 8.89 -1.87 0.47
C TYR A 235 10.20 -2.06 -0.29
N VAL A 236 11.19 -2.74 0.29
CA VAL A 236 12.40 -3.11 -0.47
C VAL A 236 12.04 -4.02 -1.65
N ILE A 237 11.16 -4.99 -1.42
CA ILE A 237 10.64 -5.86 -2.48
C ILE A 237 9.85 -5.04 -3.51
N TYR A 238 8.99 -4.13 -3.07
CA TYR A 238 8.19 -3.25 -3.93
C TYR A 238 9.08 -2.39 -4.84
N TYR A 239 10.12 -1.75 -4.29
CA TYR A 239 11.08 -0.97 -5.08
C TYR A 239 11.81 -1.83 -6.10
N ARG A 240 12.21 -3.07 -5.74
CA ARG A 240 12.81 -4.01 -6.68
C ARG A 240 11.87 -4.33 -7.86
N ILE A 241 10.57 -4.48 -7.60
CA ILE A 241 9.57 -4.70 -8.65
C ILE A 241 9.43 -3.44 -9.52
N ILE A 242 9.40 -2.24 -8.93
CA ILE A 242 9.37 -0.97 -9.69
C ILE A 242 10.56 -0.88 -10.65
N ASP A 243 11.77 -1.17 -10.16
CA ASP A 243 13.00 -1.09 -10.97
C ASP A 243 13.04 -2.14 -12.07
N ALA A 244 12.54 -3.36 -11.80
CA ALA A 244 12.58 -4.48 -12.73
C ALA A 244 11.44 -4.47 -13.76
N ALA A 245 10.23 -4.05 -13.37
CA ALA A 245 9.01 -4.21 -14.15
C ALA A 245 8.15 -2.94 -14.27
N GLY A 246 8.51 -1.88 -13.54
CA GLY A 246 7.82 -0.58 -13.55
C GLY A 246 6.69 -0.46 -12.55
N SER A 247 6.25 0.79 -12.32
CA SER A 247 5.27 1.13 -11.29
C SER A 247 3.89 0.49 -11.50
N THR A 248 3.46 0.34 -12.75
CA THR A 248 2.16 -0.28 -13.09
C THR A 248 2.11 -1.77 -12.69
N ILE A 249 3.20 -2.51 -12.93
CA ILE A 249 3.29 -3.91 -12.49
C ILE A 249 3.43 -3.98 -10.97
N ALA A 250 4.24 -3.13 -10.37
CA ALA A 250 4.39 -3.08 -8.92
C ALA A 250 3.04 -2.79 -8.23
N SER A 251 2.27 -1.81 -8.71
CA SER A 251 0.95 -1.51 -8.14
C SER A 251 -0.04 -2.66 -8.29
N SER A 252 0.12 -3.52 -9.30
CA SER A 252 -0.79 -4.66 -9.51
C SER A 252 -0.71 -5.75 -8.43
N VAL A 253 0.27 -5.68 -7.54
CA VAL A 253 0.32 -6.57 -6.38
C VAL A 253 -0.92 -6.40 -5.50
N THR A 254 -1.48 -5.18 -5.45
CA THR A 254 -2.70 -4.87 -4.70
C THR A 254 -3.95 -5.61 -5.21
N ILE A 255 -3.93 -6.15 -6.44
CA ILE A 255 -5.01 -6.97 -6.99
C ILE A 255 -5.14 -8.32 -6.26
N VAL A 256 -4.03 -8.89 -5.82
CA VAL A 256 -4.00 -10.20 -5.15
C VAL A 256 -4.25 -10.07 -3.64
N GLN A 257 -3.93 -8.91 -3.06
CA GLN A 257 -4.09 -8.65 -1.62
C GLN A 257 -5.49 -8.93 -1.09
N PRO A 258 -6.59 -8.53 -1.75
CA PRO A 258 -7.95 -8.77 -1.23
C PRO A 258 -8.24 -10.24 -1.00
N VAL A 259 -7.76 -11.13 -1.87
CA VAL A 259 -7.97 -12.58 -1.69
C VAL A 259 -7.34 -13.05 -0.38
N VAL A 260 -6.13 -12.60 -0.09
CA VAL A 260 -5.44 -12.95 1.17
C VAL A 260 -6.12 -12.27 2.36
N ALA A 261 -6.46 -10.98 2.25
CA ALA A 261 -7.12 -10.22 3.33
C ALA A 261 -8.47 -10.83 3.70
N VAL A 262 -9.31 -11.14 2.71
CA VAL A 262 -10.63 -11.77 2.90
C VAL A 262 -10.49 -13.13 3.56
N VAL A 263 -9.63 -14.00 3.04
CA VAL A 263 -9.44 -15.34 3.61
C VAL A 263 -8.98 -15.27 5.07
N LEU A 264 -8.03 -14.40 5.38
CA LEU A 264 -7.54 -14.23 6.75
C LEU A 264 -8.56 -13.53 7.65
N GLY A 265 -9.29 -12.52 7.15
CA GLY A 265 -10.36 -11.84 7.88
C GLY A 265 -11.48 -12.80 8.27
N MET A 266 -11.95 -13.62 7.33
CA MET A 266 -12.98 -14.64 7.60
C MET A 266 -12.49 -15.71 8.58
N LEU A 267 -11.27 -16.24 8.40
CA LEU A 267 -10.80 -17.37 9.21
C LEU A 267 -10.35 -16.96 10.62
N LEU A 268 -9.78 -15.79 10.78
CA LEU A 268 -9.13 -15.38 12.04
C LEU A 268 -9.88 -14.27 12.79
N LEU A 269 -10.58 -13.38 12.08
CA LEU A 269 -11.36 -12.29 12.66
C LEU A 269 -12.86 -12.55 12.62
N GLN A 270 -13.31 -13.65 11.99
CA GLN A 270 -14.74 -14.02 11.82
C GLN A 270 -15.54 -12.92 11.09
N GLU A 271 -14.89 -12.18 10.18
CA GLU A 271 -15.54 -11.16 9.36
C GLU A 271 -16.53 -11.79 8.38
N THR A 272 -17.66 -11.12 8.18
CA THR A 272 -18.67 -11.49 7.17
C THR A 272 -18.62 -10.51 6.01
N LEU A 273 -18.85 -11.00 4.80
CA LEU A 273 -18.86 -10.17 3.59
C LEU A 273 -20.25 -10.17 2.97
N ASN A 274 -20.63 -9.01 2.45
CA ASN A 274 -21.80 -8.89 1.62
C ASN A 274 -21.48 -9.38 0.20
N TRP A 275 -22.49 -9.92 -0.50
CA TRP A 275 -22.32 -10.43 -1.86
C TRP A 275 -21.80 -9.36 -2.84
N PHE A 276 -22.25 -8.12 -2.69
CA PHE A 276 -21.85 -7.01 -3.57
C PHE A 276 -20.39 -6.58 -3.34
N GLU A 277 -19.84 -6.75 -2.13
CA GLU A 277 -18.41 -6.52 -1.85
C GLU A 277 -17.53 -7.52 -2.61
N VAL A 278 -17.94 -8.78 -2.65
CA VAL A 278 -17.24 -9.83 -3.42
C VAL A 278 -17.33 -9.55 -4.92
N VAL A 279 -18.54 -9.28 -5.44
CA VAL A 279 -18.74 -8.99 -6.87
C VAL A 279 -18.00 -7.73 -7.29
N GLY A 280 -18.10 -6.64 -6.53
CA GLY A 280 -17.40 -5.39 -6.79
C GLY A 280 -15.88 -5.56 -6.78
N GLY A 281 -15.34 -6.31 -5.81
CA GLY A 281 -13.93 -6.68 -5.74
C GLY A 281 -13.46 -7.42 -6.97
N LEU A 282 -14.20 -8.42 -7.45
CA LEU A 282 -13.89 -9.14 -8.69
C LEU A 282 -13.90 -8.24 -9.92
N VAL A 283 -14.86 -7.31 -10.01
CA VAL A 283 -14.93 -6.33 -11.12
C VAL A 283 -13.75 -5.35 -11.05
N ILE A 284 -13.32 -4.88 -9.87
CA ILE A 284 -12.11 -4.05 -9.69
C ILE A 284 -10.89 -4.82 -10.20
N ILE A 285 -10.74 -6.09 -9.78
CA ILE A 285 -9.63 -6.96 -10.22
C ILE A 285 -9.61 -7.06 -11.75
N LEU A 286 -10.77 -7.33 -12.38
CA LEU A 286 -10.91 -7.41 -13.82
C LEU A 286 -10.49 -6.08 -14.49
N GLY A 287 -11.00 -4.94 -14.00
CA GLY A 287 -10.64 -3.62 -14.50
C GLY A 287 -9.14 -3.34 -14.42
N ALA A 288 -8.51 -3.68 -13.30
CA ALA A 288 -7.08 -3.54 -13.12
C ALA A 288 -6.27 -4.46 -14.08
N MET A 289 -6.70 -5.70 -14.28
CA MET A 289 -6.08 -6.62 -15.26
C MET A 289 -6.20 -6.11 -16.71
N ILE A 290 -7.34 -5.53 -17.07
CA ILE A 290 -7.54 -4.90 -18.38
C ILE A 290 -6.60 -3.70 -18.51
N ALA A 291 -6.57 -2.77 -17.54
CA ALA A 291 -5.72 -1.60 -17.56
C ALA A 291 -4.23 -1.94 -17.70
N GLN A 292 -3.79 -3.09 -17.18
CA GLN A 292 -2.43 -3.61 -17.31
C GLN A 292 -2.16 -4.34 -18.65
N GLY A 293 -3.17 -4.48 -19.51
CA GLY A 293 -3.05 -5.21 -20.78
C GLY A 293 -2.86 -6.73 -20.61
N ARG A 294 -3.23 -7.27 -19.44
CA ARG A 294 -3.19 -8.73 -19.19
C ARG A 294 -4.37 -9.48 -19.80
N VAL A 295 -5.49 -8.79 -19.97
CA VAL A 295 -6.67 -9.32 -20.69
C VAL A 295 -6.71 -8.62 -22.04
N ARG A 296 -6.56 -9.39 -23.12
CA ARG A 296 -6.63 -8.88 -24.49
C ARG A 296 -8.03 -9.15 -25.04
N PHE A 297 -8.88 -8.14 -25.01
CA PHE A 297 -10.24 -8.23 -25.58
C PHE A 297 -10.31 -7.84 -27.07
N ILE A 298 -9.30 -7.12 -27.58
CA ILE A 298 -9.30 -6.59 -28.96
C ILE A 298 -7.87 -6.70 -29.51
N ARG A 299 -7.73 -7.31 -30.65
CA ARG A 299 -6.55 -7.23 -31.52
C ARG A 299 -6.56 -5.95 -32.33
#